data_59aba2c8b4986a406240fcc5313898cd
#
_entry.id   59aba2c8b4986a406240fcc5313898cd
#
_cell.length_a   1.000
_cell.length_b   1.000
_cell.length_c   1.000
_cell.angle_alpha   90.00
_cell.angle_beta   90.00
_cell.angle_gamma   90.00
#
_symmetry.space_group_name_H-M   'P 1'
#
loop_
_entity.id
_entity.type
_entity.pdbx_description
1 polymer ?
#
loop_
_entity_poly.entity_id
_entity_poly.type
_entity_poly.pdbx_seq_one_letter_code
_entity_poly.pdbx_strand_id
1 'polypeptide(L)' 'MKLLIAAHRADETEFYERYNQELGYSIDFWEKPLTPENVDRVRGCEAVAINAGCAVDRAMAQALRERGVRFLLTRTA' A
#
# COMPACT_ATOMS: atom_id res chain seq x y z
N MET A 1 6.56 9.42 -7.08
CA MET A 1 5.32 8.68 -6.71
C MET A 1 5.42 8.22 -5.28
N LYS A 2 4.38 8.39 -4.52
CA LYS A 2 4.35 7.93 -3.14
C LYS A 2 3.60 6.60 -3.04
N LEU A 3 4.24 5.62 -2.42
CA LEU A 3 3.73 4.26 -2.29
C LEU A 3 3.56 3.92 -0.81
N LEU A 4 2.36 3.45 -0.45
CA LEU A 4 2.11 2.92 0.88
C LEU A 4 2.15 1.40 0.81
N ILE A 5 2.94 0.77 1.68
CA ILE A 5 2.98 -0.68 1.81
C ILE A 5 2.26 -1.04 3.11
N ALA A 6 1.01 -1.49 2.96
CA ALA A 6 0.17 -1.87 4.10
C ALA A 6 0.46 -3.30 4.54
N ALA A 7 0.18 -3.60 5.80
CA ALA A 7 0.45 -4.90 6.42
C ALA A 7 1.91 -5.31 6.23
N HIS A 8 2.80 -4.33 6.36
CA HIS A 8 4.23 -4.51 6.15
C HIS A 8 4.83 -5.40 7.23
N ARG A 9 5.73 -6.28 6.82
CA ARG A 9 6.52 -7.10 7.73
C ARG A 9 7.95 -6.58 7.75
N ALA A 10 8.57 -6.61 8.92
CA ALA A 10 9.93 -6.08 9.07
C ALA A 10 10.95 -6.78 8.16
N ASP A 11 10.75 -8.06 7.87
CA ASP A 11 11.65 -8.82 7.01
C ASP A 11 11.52 -8.43 5.52
N GLU A 12 10.50 -7.66 5.16
CA GLU A 12 10.29 -7.19 3.79
C GLU A 12 10.98 -5.87 3.49
N THR A 13 11.40 -5.12 4.52
CA THR A 13 11.91 -3.75 4.36
C THR A 13 13.09 -3.69 3.41
N GLU A 14 14.08 -4.55 3.61
CA GLU A 14 15.28 -4.55 2.79
C GLU A 14 14.98 -4.82 1.32
N PHE A 15 14.04 -5.72 1.07
CA PHE A 15 13.63 -6.07 -0.28
C PHE A 15 13.05 -4.84 -1.01
N TYR A 16 12.15 -4.11 -0.35
CA TYR A 16 11.54 -2.94 -0.96
C TYR A 16 12.53 -1.80 -1.12
N GLU A 17 13.41 -1.59 -0.16
CA GLU A 17 14.41 -0.53 -0.25
C GLU A 17 15.37 -0.78 -1.41
N ARG A 18 15.75 -2.03 -1.64
CA ARG A 18 16.63 -2.39 -2.75
C ARG A 18 15.98 -2.06 -4.09
N TYR A 19 14.72 -2.42 -4.25
CA TYR A 19 14.00 -2.10 -5.48
C TYR A 19 13.82 -0.60 -5.64
N ASN A 20 13.56 0.10 -4.56
CA ASN A 20 13.32 1.53 -4.62
C ASN A 20 14.55 2.33 -5.01
N GLN A 21 15.75 1.81 -4.80
CA GLN A 21 16.97 2.48 -5.25
C GLN A 21 16.96 2.69 -6.76
N GLU A 22 16.34 1.79 -7.50
CA GLU A 22 16.22 1.92 -8.95
C GLU A 22 15.01 2.78 -9.36
N LEU A 23 13.92 2.69 -8.61
CA LEU A 23 12.66 3.30 -8.98
C LEU A 23 12.49 4.73 -8.44
N GLY A 24 13.13 5.04 -7.32
CA GLY A 24 13.08 6.38 -6.75
C GLY A 24 11.73 6.77 -6.16
N TYR A 25 10.93 5.82 -5.72
CA TYR A 25 9.65 6.09 -5.09
C TYR A 25 9.83 6.48 -3.64
N SER A 26 8.89 7.30 -3.14
CA SER A 26 8.77 7.56 -1.72
C SER A 26 7.92 6.45 -1.12
N ILE A 27 8.53 5.60 -0.29
CA ILE A 27 7.84 4.44 0.29
C ILE A 27 7.50 4.72 1.74
N ASP A 28 6.24 4.49 2.10
CA ASP A 28 5.75 4.57 3.46
C ASP A 28 5.38 3.16 3.90
N PHE A 29 6.07 2.64 4.92
CA PHE A 29 5.83 1.30 5.45
C PHE A 29 4.84 1.38 6.61
N TRP A 30 3.81 0.53 6.60
CA TRP A 30 2.79 0.51 7.62
C TRP A 30 2.47 -0.92 8.02
N GLU A 31 2.55 -1.21 9.31
CA GLU A 31 2.40 -2.57 9.82
C GLU A 31 0.95 -3.07 9.81
N LYS A 32 0.00 -2.16 9.82
CA LYS A 32 -1.41 -2.53 9.92
C LYS A 32 -2.02 -2.85 8.55
N PRO A 33 -2.95 -3.79 8.49
CA PRO A 33 -3.71 -4.00 7.27
C PRO A 33 -4.68 -2.85 7.04
N LEU A 34 -4.99 -2.58 5.77
CA LEU A 34 -6.00 -1.60 5.44
C LEU A 34 -7.39 -2.15 5.73
N THR A 35 -8.19 -1.32 6.39
CA THR A 35 -9.59 -1.61 6.68
C THR A 35 -10.43 -0.39 6.34
N PRO A 36 -11.76 -0.51 6.25
CA PRO A 36 -12.60 0.67 6.02
C PRO A 36 -12.44 1.77 7.08
N GLU A 37 -12.08 1.39 8.30
CA GLU A 37 -11.92 2.33 9.40
C GLU A 37 -10.64 3.16 9.30
N ASN A 38 -9.61 2.64 8.62
CA ASN A 38 -8.32 3.32 8.54
C ASN A 38 -7.90 3.68 7.12
N VAL A 39 -8.80 3.57 6.16
CA VAL A 39 -8.48 3.77 4.74
C VAL A 39 -7.97 5.18 4.45
N ASP A 40 -8.26 6.17 5.29
CA ASP A 40 -7.74 7.52 5.10
C ASP A 40 -6.22 7.59 5.16
N ARG A 41 -5.56 6.57 5.68
CA ARG A 41 -4.09 6.50 5.71
C ARG A 41 -3.48 6.59 4.33
N VAL A 42 -4.23 6.23 3.28
CA VAL A 42 -3.72 6.26 1.91
C VAL A 42 -3.72 7.65 1.28
N ARG A 43 -4.28 8.65 1.93
CA ARG A 43 -4.32 10.01 1.37
C ARG A 43 -2.90 10.51 1.10
N GLY A 44 -2.70 11.04 -0.09
CA GLY A 44 -1.39 11.48 -0.53
C GLY A 44 -0.54 10.40 -1.19
N CYS A 45 -1.01 9.17 -1.21
CA CYS A 45 -0.31 8.06 -1.87
C CYS A 45 -0.96 7.78 -3.22
N GLU A 46 -0.15 7.60 -4.25
CA GLU A 46 -0.65 7.25 -5.59
C GLU A 46 -0.77 5.75 -5.78
N ALA A 47 0.02 4.97 -5.03
CA ALA A 47 0.02 3.52 -5.13
C ALA A 47 -0.03 2.92 -3.72
N VAL A 48 -0.68 1.78 -3.60
CA VAL A 48 -0.79 1.03 -2.36
C VAL A 48 -0.50 -0.43 -2.64
N ALA A 49 0.40 -1.01 -1.86
CA ALA A 49 0.67 -2.44 -1.92
C ALA A 49 0.00 -3.13 -0.74
N ILE A 50 -0.73 -4.19 -1.01
CA ILE A 50 -1.42 -4.96 0.01
C ILE A 50 -1.05 -6.43 -0.09
N ASN A 51 -1.34 -7.19 0.94
CA ASN A 51 -1.16 -8.63 0.93
C ASN A 51 -2.52 -9.33 1.09
N ALA A 52 -2.51 -10.65 1.16
CA ALA A 52 -3.73 -11.43 1.25
C ALA A 52 -4.54 -11.16 2.54
N GLY A 53 -3.91 -10.54 3.55
CA GLY A 53 -4.61 -10.17 4.78
C GLY A 53 -5.46 -8.93 4.64
N CYS A 54 -5.34 -8.19 3.54
CA CYS A 54 -6.14 -7.01 3.28
C CYS A 54 -7.29 -7.39 2.35
N ALA A 55 -8.51 -7.30 2.86
CA ALA A 55 -9.69 -7.56 2.03
C ALA A 55 -10.02 -6.31 1.22
N VAL A 56 -9.93 -6.43 -0.09
CA VAL A 56 -10.31 -5.32 -0.98
C VAL A 56 -11.49 -5.76 -1.81
N ASP A 57 -12.67 -5.33 -1.37
CA ASP A 57 -13.90 -5.51 -2.13
C ASP A 57 -14.16 -4.26 -2.97
N ARG A 58 -15.31 -4.22 -3.63
CA ARG A 58 -15.67 -3.07 -4.46
C ARG A 58 -15.72 -1.77 -3.67
N ALA A 59 -16.28 -1.82 -2.46
CA ALA A 59 -16.39 -0.63 -1.62
C ALA A 59 -15.01 -0.10 -1.21
N MET A 60 -14.10 -1.00 -0.86
CA MET A 60 -12.73 -0.61 -0.51
C MET A 60 -11.98 -0.07 -1.71
N ALA A 61 -12.12 -0.70 -2.88
CA ALA A 61 -11.49 -0.22 -4.10
C ALA A 61 -11.96 1.20 -4.44
N GLN A 62 -13.25 1.47 -4.30
CA GLN A 62 -13.79 2.80 -4.53
C GLN A 62 -13.26 3.81 -3.52
N ALA A 63 -13.17 3.42 -2.24
CA ALA A 63 -12.65 4.29 -1.20
C ALA A 63 -11.20 4.68 -1.45
N LEU A 64 -10.38 3.74 -1.92
CA LEU A 64 -8.99 4.02 -2.28
C LEU A 64 -8.93 5.00 -3.45
N ARG A 65 -9.74 4.77 -4.46
CA ARG A 65 -9.78 5.63 -5.64
C ARG A 65 -10.19 7.05 -5.29
N GLU A 66 -11.17 7.22 -4.42
CA GLU A 66 -11.63 8.54 -3.98
C GLU A 66 -10.56 9.31 -3.24
N ARG A 67 -9.58 8.62 -2.66
CA ARG A 67 -8.48 9.22 -1.92
C ARG A 67 -7.23 9.43 -2.75
N GLY A 68 -7.33 9.19 -4.06
CA GLY A 68 -6.24 9.49 -4.99
C GLY A 68 -5.35 8.31 -5.32
N VAL A 69 -5.67 7.12 -4.86
CA VAL A 69 -4.88 5.92 -5.20
C VAL A 69 -5.19 5.52 -6.64
N ARG A 70 -4.14 5.46 -7.46
CA ARG A 70 -4.26 5.13 -8.88
C ARG A 70 -3.84 3.71 -9.17
N PHE A 71 -2.97 3.14 -8.35
CA PHE A 71 -2.43 1.79 -8.55
C PHE A 71 -2.59 0.97 -7.27
N LEU A 72 -3.11 -0.23 -7.42
CA LEU A 72 -3.22 -1.18 -6.33
C LEU A 72 -2.38 -2.40 -6.68
N LEU A 73 -1.38 -2.68 -5.84
CA LEU A 73 -0.48 -3.80 -6.04
C LEU A 73 -0.79 -4.88 -5.02
N THR A 74 -0.91 -6.11 -5.46
CA THR A 74 -1.15 -7.23 -4.56
C THR A 74 0.15 -8.01 -4.37
N ARG A 75 0.47 -8.28 -3.11
CA ARG A 75 1.61 -9.11 -2.76
C ARG A 75 1.09 -10.49 -2.40
N THR A 76 1.16 -11.42 -3.32
CA THR A 76 0.75 -12.79 -3.06
C THR A 76 1.95 -13.56 -2.53
N ALA A 77 1.76 -14.11 -1.37
CA ALA A 77 2.79 -14.97 -0.79
C ALA A 77 2.79 -16.33 -1.49
#